data_cde46150b0e8675b3643ab6cbcd4ee8a
#
_entry.id   cde46150b0e8675b3643ab6cbcd4ee8a
#
_cell.length_a   1.000
_cell.length_b   1.000
_cell.length_c   1.000
_cell.angle_alpha   90.00
_cell.angle_beta   90.00
_cell.angle_gamma   90.00
#
_symmetry.space_group_name_H-M   'P 1'
#
loop_
_entity.id
_entity.type
_entity.pdbx_description
1 polymer ?
#
loop_
_entity_poly.entity_id
_entity_poly.type
_entity_poly.pdbx_seq_one_letter_code
_entity_poly.pdbx_strand_id
1 'polypeptide(L)'
;MKRFQALASLSLAAIFALSGCAHQEESRTIAIQKVDSAGQAYNGPRTAISVGKFENRSSFLRGVFSDNVDRLGSQAQTVLVTHLQQSRRFSVMDRTNMTEIKEEAALLKKVQTLKGADFVVTGDVSEFGRKNVGDKQLFGLLGRGSTQIAYAKVNLNIVNTQTSEVVFSSQGAGEYSLSEREVIGFGGTAGYDSTLNGKVLDLAIRDAVNNLVAGIDSGAWRPGQ
;
A
#
# COMPACT_ATOMS: atom_id res chain seq x y z
N MET A 1 22.65 -0.25 -68.00
CA MET A 1 21.59 -0.81 -67.17
C MET A 1 22.11 -1.34 -65.83
N LYS A 2 23.22 -2.07 -65.76
CA LYS A 2 23.75 -2.62 -64.48
C LYS A 2 24.16 -1.59 -63.39
N ARG A 3 24.63 -0.38 -63.82
CA ARG A 3 25.02 0.69 -62.87
C ARG A 3 23.82 1.42 -62.20
N PHE A 4 22.69 1.46 -62.91
CA PHE A 4 21.42 2.05 -62.37
C PHE A 4 20.75 1.17 -61.35
N GLN A 5 20.87 -0.15 -61.52
CA GLN A 5 20.33 -1.09 -60.54
C GLN A 5 21.13 -1.14 -59.24
N ALA A 6 22.45 -0.92 -59.30
CA ALA A 6 23.30 -0.87 -58.11
C ALA A 6 23.06 0.40 -57.25
N LEU A 7 22.77 1.54 -57.88
CA LEU A 7 22.43 2.78 -57.18
C LEU A 7 21.03 2.74 -56.53
N ALA A 8 20.06 2.06 -57.16
CA ALA A 8 18.74 1.90 -56.62
C ALA A 8 18.69 0.93 -55.40
N SER A 9 19.54 -0.10 -55.40
CA SER A 9 19.66 -1.03 -54.27
C SER A 9 20.39 -0.42 -53.06
N LEU A 10 21.34 0.48 -53.30
CA LEU A 10 22.05 1.18 -52.22
C LEU A 10 21.17 2.23 -51.50
N SER A 11 20.28 2.91 -52.26
CA SER A 11 19.33 3.89 -51.68
C SER A 11 18.22 3.21 -50.88
N LEU A 12 17.78 2.01 -51.28
CA LEU A 12 16.76 1.26 -50.53
C LEU A 12 17.30 0.69 -49.17
N ALA A 13 18.58 0.28 -49.15
CA ALA A 13 19.26 -0.17 -47.92
C ALA A 13 19.49 0.98 -46.92
N ALA A 14 19.73 2.20 -47.39
CA ALA A 14 19.92 3.37 -46.51
C ALA A 14 18.61 3.84 -45.82
N ILE A 15 17.46 3.58 -46.42
CA ILE A 15 16.14 3.94 -45.79
C ILE A 15 15.78 3.01 -44.65
N PHE A 16 16.22 1.75 -44.64
CA PHE A 16 15.99 0.82 -43.54
C PHE A 16 16.89 1.05 -42.32
N ALA A 17 18.02 1.76 -42.48
CA ALA A 17 18.92 2.05 -41.35
C ALA A 17 18.47 3.24 -40.48
N LEU A 18 17.43 3.97 -40.87
CA LEU A 18 16.87 5.12 -40.14
C LEU A 18 15.65 4.80 -39.31
N SER A 19 15.24 3.53 -39.19
CA SER A 19 14.26 3.11 -38.19
C SER A 19 14.94 3.10 -36.82
N GLY A 20 15.27 4.29 -36.31
CA GLY A 20 15.73 4.51 -34.95
C GLY A 20 14.67 4.01 -33.98
N CYS A 21 15.09 3.29 -32.95
CA CYS A 21 14.26 2.89 -31.82
C CYS A 21 13.59 4.15 -31.27
N ALA A 22 12.32 4.35 -31.61
CA ALA A 22 11.50 5.34 -30.94
C ALA A 22 11.29 4.84 -29.49
N HIS A 23 11.96 5.48 -28.54
CA HIS A 23 11.70 5.26 -27.13
C HIS A 23 10.34 5.88 -26.85
N GLN A 24 9.35 5.05 -26.56
CA GLN A 24 8.02 5.50 -26.21
C GLN A 24 7.93 5.51 -24.70
N GLU A 25 7.99 6.70 -24.10
CA GLU A 25 7.70 6.88 -22.68
C GLU A 25 6.20 7.00 -22.49
N GLU A 26 5.64 6.12 -21.67
CA GLU A 26 4.24 6.15 -21.29
C GLU A 26 4.13 6.45 -19.80
N SER A 27 3.49 7.55 -19.43
CA SER A 27 3.17 7.89 -18.04
C SER A 27 1.67 7.95 -17.84
N ARG A 28 1.18 7.33 -16.76
CA ARG A 28 -0.24 7.37 -16.39
C ARG A 28 -0.42 7.49 -14.89
N THR A 29 -1.44 8.21 -14.48
CA THR A 29 -1.86 8.25 -13.08
C THR A 29 -2.69 7.00 -12.77
N ILE A 30 -2.32 6.28 -11.70
CA ILE A 30 -3.06 5.12 -11.21
C ILE A 30 -4.01 5.59 -10.10
N ALA A 31 -5.30 5.25 -10.20
CA ALA A 31 -6.26 5.55 -9.16
C ALA A 31 -5.94 4.76 -7.89
N ILE A 32 -5.70 5.47 -6.79
CA ILE A 32 -5.48 4.88 -5.47
C ILE A 32 -6.85 4.59 -4.85
N GLN A 33 -7.04 3.36 -4.37
CA GLN A 33 -8.27 2.98 -3.69
C GLN A 33 -8.32 3.64 -2.31
N LYS A 34 -9.50 4.16 -1.96
CA LYS A 34 -9.78 4.82 -0.67
C LYS A 34 -10.66 3.91 0.19
N VAL A 35 -10.76 4.22 1.48
CA VAL A 35 -11.76 3.61 2.36
C VAL A 35 -13.18 3.90 1.86
N ASP A 36 -14.12 3.01 2.11
CA ASP A 36 -15.48 3.07 1.56
C ASP A 36 -16.23 4.33 2.02
N SER A 37 -15.93 4.82 3.22
CA SER A 37 -16.49 6.04 3.79
C SER A 37 -15.90 7.34 3.24
N ALA A 38 -14.82 7.32 2.44
CA ALA A 38 -14.13 8.53 1.99
C ALA A 38 -15.00 9.47 1.14
N GLY A 39 -15.94 8.91 0.37
CA GLY A 39 -16.89 9.65 -0.46
C GLY A 39 -18.20 10.05 0.25
N GLN A 40 -18.40 9.58 1.48
CA GLN A 40 -19.64 9.80 2.22
C GLN A 40 -19.58 11.10 3.01
N ALA A 41 -20.70 11.86 3.02
CA ALA A 41 -20.85 12.99 3.93
C ALA A 41 -20.95 12.48 5.36
N TYR A 42 -20.16 13.06 6.26
CA TYR A 42 -20.24 12.75 7.69
C TYR A 42 -20.38 14.03 8.50
N ASN A 43 -21.48 14.16 9.21
CA ASN A 43 -21.82 15.30 10.05
C ASN A 43 -21.69 15.02 11.55
N GLY A 44 -21.28 13.79 11.92
CA GLY A 44 -21.05 13.41 13.31
C GLY A 44 -19.74 13.98 13.89
N PRO A 45 -19.57 13.88 15.22
CA PRO A 45 -18.35 14.30 15.88
C PRO A 45 -17.17 13.42 15.44
N ARG A 46 -16.03 14.05 15.12
CA ARG A 46 -14.80 13.33 14.81
C ARG A 46 -14.06 13.00 16.10
N THR A 47 -13.80 11.72 16.30
CA THR A 47 -13.03 11.25 17.45
C THR A 47 -11.56 11.63 17.34
N ALA A 48 -11.02 12.27 18.38
CA ALA A 48 -9.62 12.62 18.44
C ALA A 48 -8.77 11.38 18.73
N ILE A 49 -7.91 11.02 17.79
CA ILE A 49 -7.03 9.86 17.89
C ILE A 49 -5.59 10.22 17.56
N SER A 50 -4.65 9.44 18.11
CA SER A 50 -3.28 9.40 17.63
C SER A 50 -2.92 7.97 17.22
N VAL A 51 -1.98 7.82 16.29
CA VAL A 51 -1.46 6.51 15.91
C VAL A 51 -0.21 6.25 16.75
N GLY A 52 -0.26 5.18 17.53
CA GLY A 52 0.84 4.69 18.34
C GLY A 52 1.72 3.71 17.57
N LYS A 53 2.32 2.78 18.32
CA LYS A 53 3.21 1.79 17.74
C LYS A 53 2.48 0.85 16.79
N PHE A 54 3.09 0.62 15.64
CA PHE A 54 2.67 -0.35 14.65
C PHE A 54 3.84 -1.27 14.34
N GLU A 55 3.68 -2.58 14.53
CA GLU A 55 4.78 -3.54 14.46
C GLU A 55 4.56 -4.59 13.40
N ASN A 56 5.64 -5.01 12.75
CA ASN A 56 5.64 -6.23 11.96
C ASN A 56 5.85 -7.44 12.89
N ARG A 57 4.78 -8.20 13.13
CA ARG A 57 4.82 -9.46 13.88
C ARG A 57 4.89 -10.70 12.98
N SER A 58 4.77 -10.50 11.65
CA SER A 58 4.95 -11.59 10.68
C SER A 58 6.40 -12.05 10.62
N SER A 59 6.64 -13.20 10.01
CA SER A 59 8.00 -13.68 9.75
C SER A 59 8.69 -12.97 8.59
N PHE A 60 7.96 -12.16 7.82
CA PHE A 60 8.46 -11.50 6.61
C PHE A 60 9.48 -10.39 6.95
N LEU A 61 10.64 -10.43 6.30
CA LEU A 61 11.77 -9.51 6.48
C LEU A 61 12.35 -9.45 7.92
N ARG A 62 11.96 -10.37 8.79
CA ARG A 62 12.50 -10.43 10.14
C ARG A 62 13.96 -10.89 10.10
N GLY A 63 14.86 -10.05 10.60
CA GLY A 63 16.30 -10.38 10.66
C GLY A 63 17.06 -10.29 9.33
N VAL A 64 16.42 -9.85 8.25
CA VAL A 64 17.08 -9.66 6.95
C VAL A 64 17.98 -8.43 6.93
N PHE A 65 17.64 -7.41 7.73
CA PHE A 65 18.43 -6.18 7.88
C PHE A 65 19.05 -6.12 9.26
N SER A 66 20.33 -5.80 9.33
CA SER A 66 21.11 -5.71 10.58
C SER A 66 20.80 -4.44 11.40
N ASP A 67 20.02 -3.51 10.87
CA ASP A 67 19.72 -2.21 11.49
C ASP A 67 18.53 -2.23 12.46
N ASN A 68 17.88 -3.37 12.64
CA ASN A 68 16.67 -3.55 13.47
C ASN A 68 15.52 -2.56 13.17
N VAL A 69 15.49 -1.96 11.97
CA VAL A 69 14.43 -1.04 11.56
C VAL A 69 13.23 -1.82 11.06
N ASP A 70 12.07 -1.64 11.68
CA ASP A 70 10.81 -2.19 11.22
C ASP A 70 10.22 -1.35 10.07
N ARG A 71 10.71 -1.62 8.86
CA ARG A 71 10.27 -0.90 7.65
C ARG A 71 8.81 -1.21 7.30
N LEU A 72 8.37 -2.45 7.52
CA LEU A 72 7.00 -2.86 7.20
C LEU A 72 6.01 -2.22 8.18
N GLY A 73 6.30 -2.23 9.48
CA GLY A 73 5.50 -1.55 10.49
C GLY A 73 5.44 -0.04 10.27
N SER A 74 6.56 0.59 9.93
CA SER A 74 6.61 2.03 9.63
C SER A 74 5.79 2.39 8.40
N GLN A 75 5.86 1.59 7.33
CA GLN A 75 5.04 1.76 6.13
C GLN A 75 3.55 1.58 6.46
N ALA A 76 3.21 0.57 7.24
CA ALA A 76 1.85 0.30 7.67
C ALA A 76 1.27 1.47 8.48
N GLN A 77 2.05 2.05 9.39
CA GLN A 77 1.64 3.23 10.17
C GLN A 77 1.29 4.41 9.26
N THR A 78 2.10 4.70 8.25
CA THR A 78 1.86 5.80 7.30
C THR A 78 0.56 5.59 6.51
N VAL A 79 0.33 4.37 6.00
CA VAL A 79 -0.88 4.00 5.27
C VAL A 79 -2.11 4.10 6.18
N LEU A 80 -1.98 3.64 7.43
CA LEU A 80 -3.06 3.70 8.43
C LEU A 80 -3.50 5.15 8.71
N VAL A 81 -2.56 6.05 8.96
CA VAL A 81 -2.85 7.49 9.17
C VAL A 81 -3.66 8.04 7.99
N THR A 82 -3.27 7.71 6.77
CA THR A 82 -3.94 8.15 5.56
C THR A 82 -5.40 7.65 5.50
N HIS A 83 -5.63 6.37 5.72
CA HIS A 83 -6.97 5.79 5.65
C HIS A 83 -7.86 6.24 6.81
N LEU A 84 -7.33 6.37 8.03
CA LEU A 84 -8.07 6.95 9.16
C LEU A 84 -8.53 8.38 8.87
N GLN A 85 -7.66 9.22 8.33
CA GLN A 85 -8.00 10.60 7.96
C GLN A 85 -9.03 10.65 6.81
N GLN A 86 -8.89 9.79 5.81
CA GLN A 86 -9.83 9.69 4.69
C GLN A 86 -11.23 9.24 5.11
N SER A 87 -11.35 8.45 6.18
CA SER A 87 -12.63 7.95 6.69
C SER A 87 -13.56 9.04 7.20
N ARG A 88 -13.01 10.23 7.52
CA ARG A 88 -13.71 11.37 8.12
C ARG A 88 -14.37 11.12 9.48
N ARG A 89 -14.20 9.95 10.06
CA ARG A 89 -14.69 9.59 11.41
C ARG A 89 -13.72 10.06 12.50
N PHE A 90 -12.46 10.33 12.13
CA PHE A 90 -11.38 10.63 13.06
C PHE A 90 -10.74 12.00 12.79
N SER A 91 -10.28 12.61 13.87
CA SER A 91 -9.33 13.71 13.87
C SER A 91 -7.97 13.15 14.29
N VAL A 92 -7.11 12.88 13.32
CA VAL A 92 -5.82 12.21 13.55
C VAL A 92 -4.78 13.23 14.00
N MET A 93 -4.20 13.02 15.19
CA MET A 93 -3.13 13.86 15.74
C MET A 93 -1.78 13.30 15.30
N ASP A 94 -1.02 14.09 14.56
CA ASP A 94 0.37 13.74 14.22
C ASP A 94 1.24 13.82 15.48
N ARG A 95 1.89 12.73 15.80
CA ARG A 95 2.87 12.65 16.91
C ARG A 95 4.27 12.27 16.42
N THR A 96 4.39 11.92 15.15
CA THR A 96 5.66 11.50 14.54
C THR A 96 6.52 12.71 14.22
N ASN A 97 5.93 13.79 13.72
CA ASN A 97 6.62 14.98 13.23
C ASN A 97 6.57 16.16 14.23
N MET A 98 6.53 15.86 15.53
CA MET A 98 6.37 16.88 16.57
C MET A 98 7.52 17.90 16.60
N THR A 99 8.75 17.48 16.29
CA THR A 99 9.93 18.35 16.29
C THR A 99 9.82 19.40 15.19
N GLU A 100 9.55 18.97 13.97
CA GLU A 100 9.39 19.82 12.79
C GLU A 100 8.22 20.81 12.97
N ILE A 101 7.09 20.30 13.48
CA ILE A 101 5.90 21.16 13.74
C ILE A 101 6.23 22.23 14.80
N LYS A 102 7.00 21.88 15.84
CA LYS A 102 7.42 22.82 16.88
C LYS A 102 8.37 23.90 16.33
N GLU A 103 9.30 23.52 15.47
CA GLU A 103 10.21 24.44 14.80
C GLU A 103 9.44 25.41 13.90
N GLU A 104 8.50 24.95 13.10
CA GLU A 104 7.66 25.81 12.27
C GLU A 104 6.79 26.77 13.10
N ALA A 105 6.22 26.29 14.21
CA ALA A 105 5.45 27.16 15.11
C ALA A 105 6.32 28.28 15.71
N ALA A 106 7.58 27.98 16.05
CA ALA A 106 8.54 28.95 16.55
C ALA A 106 8.88 30.04 15.50
N LEU A 107 9.08 29.61 14.23
CA LEU A 107 9.30 30.56 13.11
C LEU A 107 8.10 31.48 12.90
N LEU A 108 6.89 31.01 13.07
CA LEU A 108 5.67 31.80 13.01
C LEU A 108 5.44 32.66 14.25
N LYS A 109 6.31 32.59 15.27
CA LYS A 109 6.15 33.27 16.57
C LYS A 109 4.81 32.96 17.24
N LYS A 110 4.29 31.75 17.06
CA LYS A 110 3.06 31.26 17.66
C LYS A 110 3.37 30.23 18.74
N VAL A 111 2.64 30.31 19.84
CA VAL A 111 2.66 29.25 20.85
C VAL A 111 1.86 28.07 20.34
N GLN A 112 2.48 26.91 20.25
CA GLN A 112 1.82 25.69 19.83
C GLN A 112 0.87 25.21 20.93
N THR A 113 -0.42 25.10 20.61
CA THR A 113 -1.43 24.51 21.49
C THR A 113 -1.71 23.08 21.01
N LEU A 114 -1.25 22.10 21.79
CA LEU A 114 -1.43 20.69 21.47
C LEU A 114 -2.82 20.20 21.87
N LYS A 115 -3.54 19.66 20.91
CA LYS A 115 -4.79 18.93 21.18
C LYS A 115 -4.45 17.51 21.64
N GLY A 116 -5.02 17.06 22.75
CA GLY A 116 -4.96 15.68 23.20
C GLY A 116 -5.70 14.72 22.27
N ALA A 117 -5.36 13.46 22.32
CA ALA A 117 -6.11 12.38 21.68
C ALA A 117 -6.82 11.58 22.77
N ASP A 118 -8.11 11.31 22.57
CA ASP A 118 -8.91 10.53 23.51
C ASP A 118 -8.55 9.04 23.43
N PHE A 119 -8.08 8.61 22.26
CA PHE A 119 -7.69 7.24 21.99
C PHE A 119 -6.37 7.17 21.24
N VAL A 120 -5.65 6.06 21.43
CA VAL A 120 -4.47 5.69 20.64
C VAL A 120 -4.83 4.46 19.81
N VAL A 121 -4.60 4.55 18.50
CA VAL A 121 -4.70 3.39 17.60
C VAL A 121 -3.35 2.70 17.56
N THR A 122 -3.27 1.48 18.04
CA THR A 122 -2.10 0.61 17.92
C THR A 122 -2.42 -0.55 17.00
N GLY A 123 -1.40 -1.22 16.46
CA GLY A 123 -1.65 -2.37 15.59
C GLY A 123 -0.40 -3.14 15.24
N ASP A 124 -0.63 -4.19 14.50
CA ASP A 124 0.44 -5.03 13.96
C ASP A 124 0.07 -5.63 12.61
N VAL A 125 1.11 -5.97 11.84
CA VAL A 125 0.99 -6.85 10.69
C VAL A 125 1.23 -8.27 11.22
N SER A 126 0.16 -9.03 11.44
CA SER A 126 0.23 -10.38 12.00
C SER A 126 0.67 -11.43 10.99
N GLU A 127 0.24 -11.27 9.75
CA GLU A 127 0.63 -12.13 8.65
C GLU A 127 1.03 -11.28 7.44
N PHE A 128 2.12 -11.65 6.81
CA PHE A 128 2.58 -11.06 5.57
C PHE A 128 3.44 -12.04 4.82
N GLY A 129 3.20 -12.21 3.53
CA GLY A 129 3.98 -13.14 2.74
C GLY A 129 3.64 -13.15 1.27
N ARG A 130 4.38 -13.99 0.56
CA ARG A 130 4.18 -14.30 -0.86
C ARG A 130 4.24 -15.79 -1.08
N LYS A 131 3.43 -16.26 -2.00
CA LYS A 131 3.49 -17.60 -2.53
C LYS A 131 3.46 -17.56 -4.06
N ASN A 132 4.22 -18.44 -4.70
CA ASN A 132 4.19 -18.65 -6.13
C ASN A 132 3.47 -19.96 -6.39
N VAL A 133 2.40 -19.89 -7.17
CA VAL A 133 1.64 -21.06 -7.61
C VAL A 133 1.91 -21.26 -9.08
N GLY A 134 2.56 -22.38 -9.43
CA GLY A 134 2.86 -22.75 -10.81
C GLY A 134 1.85 -23.78 -11.31
N ASP A 135 1.33 -23.61 -12.51
CA ASP A 135 0.53 -24.60 -13.23
C ASP A 135 1.29 -25.09 -14.48
N LYS A 136 1.41 -26.41 -14.61
CA LYS A 136 2.02 -27.06 -15.77
C LYS A 136 0.94 -27.82 -16.51
N GLN A 137 0.49 -27.31 -17.63
CA GLN A 137 -0.47 -28.01 -18.47
C GLN A 137 0.23 -29.02 -19.38
N LEU A 138 -0.24 -30.27 -19.36
CA LEU A 138 0.27 -31.39 -20.16
C LEU A 138 1.79 -31.52 -20.11
N PHE A 139 2.33 -31.76 -18.89
CA PHE A 139 3.78 -31.90 -18.65
C PHE A 139 4.63 -30.72 -19.16
N GLY A 140 4.04 -29.53 -19.33
CA GLY A 140 4.71 -28.33 -19.82
C GLY A 140 4.75 -28.18 -21.33
N LEU A 141 4.10 -29.05 -22.09
CA LEU A 141 4.03 -29.00 -23.56
C LEU A 141 3.10 -27.91 -24.09
N LEU A 142 2.05 -27.53 -23.35
CA LEU A 142 1.08 -26.49 -23.72
C LEU A 142 1.29 -25.14 -23.01
N GLY A 143 2.38 -24.98 -22.28
CA GLY A 143 2.73 -23.75 -21.58
C GLY A 143 2.84 -23.91 -20.08
N ARG A 144 3.42 -22.89 -19.45
CA ARG A 144 3.57 -22.78 -17.98
C ARG A 144 2.88 -21.51 -17.53
N GLY A 145 2.01 -21.61 -16.53
CA GLY A 145 1.47 -20.48 -15.82
C GLY A 145 2.19 -20.30 -14.49
N SER A 146 2.47 -19.07 -14.12
CA SER A 146 2.93 -18.68 -12.79
C SER A 146 2.04 -17.61 -12.24
N THR A 147 1.56 -17.81 -11.02
CA THR A 147 0.77 -16.79 -10.30
C THR A 147 1.51 -16.46 -9.02
N GLN A 148 1.89 -15.18 -8.88
CA GLN A 148 2.42 -14.65 -7.63
C GLN A 148 1.26 -14.13 -6.80
N ILE A 149 1.14 -14.62 -5.57
CA ILE A 149 0.10 -14.20 -4.63
C ILE A 149 0.80 -13.56 -3.43
N ALA A 150 0.51 -12.28 -3.18
CA ALA A 150 0.89 -11.60 -1.95
C ALA A 150 -0.32 -11.54 -1.02
N TYR A 151 -0.12 -11.72 0.28
CA TYR A 151 -1.17 -11.65 1.30
C TYR A 151 -0.68 -10.90 2.53
N ALA A 152 -1.61 -10.20 3.19
CA ALA A 152 -1.36 -9.50 4.44
C ALA A 152 -2.58 -9.60 5.36
N LYS A 153 -2.34 -9.60 6.67
CA LYS A 153 -3.36 -9.49 7.71
C LYS A 153 -2.89 -8.51 8.77
N VAL A 154 -3.78 -7.61 9.15
CA VAL A 154 -3.51 -6.49 10.04
C VAL A 154 -4.51 -6.50 11.19
N ASN A 155 -4.04 -6.25 12.39
CA ASN A 155 -4.86 -6.04 13.58
C ASN A 155 -4.74 -4.58 14.01
N LEU A 156 -5.86 -3.97 14.40
CA LEU A 156 -5.93 -2.64 15.00
C LEU A 156 -6.61 -2.74 16.37
N ASN A 157 -6.06 -2.02 17.34
CA ASN A 157 -6.63 -1.87 18.67
C ASN A 157 -6.79 -0.39 18.98
N ILE A 158 -7.97 -0.02 19.47
CA ILE A 158 -8.29 1.31 19.95
C ILE A 158 -8.18 1.30 21.46
N VAL A 159 -7.22 2.06 21.96
CA VAL A 159 -6.87 2.10 23.40
C VAL A 159 -7.29 3.44 23.96
N ASN A 160 -8.07 3.44 25.02
CA ASN A 160 -8.44 4.65 25.76
C ASN A 160 -7.18 5.22 26.46
N THR A 161 -6.91 6.51 26.29
CA THR A 161 -5.69 7.15 26.84
C THR A 161 -5.71 7.33 28.35
N GLN A 162 -6.88 7.34 28.97
CA GLN A 162 -7.03 7.52 30.42
C GLN A 162 -6.99 6.21 31.19
N THR A 163 -7.63 5.16 30.64
CA THR A 163 -7.78 3.87 31.34
C THR A 163 -6.82 2.79 30.83
N SER A 164 -6.19 3.00 29.68
CA SER A 164 -5.40 1.99 28.96
C SER A 164 -6.20 0.76 28.55
N GLU A 165 -7.52 0.85 28.53
CA GLU A 165 -8.42 -0.21 28.09
C GLU A 165 -8.47 -0.27 26.56
N VAL A 166 -8.44 -1.47 25.99
CA VAL A 166 -8.75 -1.72 24.58
C VAL A 166 -10.27 -1.70 24.43
N VAL A 167 -10.80 -0.59 23.96
CA VAL A 167 -12.25 -0.37 23.85
C VAL A 167 -12.85 -0.92 22.57
N PHE A 168 -12.04 -1.13 21.55
CA PHE A 168 -12.46 -1.73 20.28
C PHE A 168 -11.25 -2.33 19.54
N SER A 169 -11.51 -3.39 18.78
CA SER A 169 -10.50 -3.99 17.90
C SER A 169 -11.11 -4.29 16.54
N SER A 170 -10.32 -4.12 15.50
CA SER A 170 -10.68 -4.51 14.14
C SER A 170 -9.53 -5.25 13.46
N GLN A 171 -9.87 -6.06 12.47
CA GLN A 171 -8.92 -6.78 11.65
C GLN A 171 -9.22 -6.49 10.20
N GLY A 172 -8.19 -6.59 9.37
CA GLY A 172 -8.34 -6.53 7.93
C GLY A 172 -7.36 -7.48 7.26
N ALA A 173 -7.77 -7.99 6.11
CA ALA A 173 -6.98 -8.89 5.31
C ALA A 173 -6.98 -8.45 3.85
N GLY A 174 -5.87 -8.70 3.16
CA GLY A 174 -5.72 -8.40 1.74
C GLY A 174 -4.98 -9.52 1.04
N GLU A 175 -5.41 -9.81 -0.17
CA GLU A 175 -4.70 -10.67 -1.10
C GLU A 175 -4.63 -9.99 -2.46
N TYR A 176 -3.47 -10.07 -3.08
CA TYR A 176 -3.26 -9.56 -4.43
C TYR A 176 -2.55 -10.62 -5.26
N SER A 177 -3.13 -10.97 -6.40
CA SER A 177 -2.57 -11.97 -7.31
C SER A 177 -2.15 -11.33 -8.63
N LEU A 178 -0.96 -11.69 -9.08
CA LEU A 178 -0.44 -11.37 -10.40
C LEU A 178 -0.22 -12.68 -11.16
N SER A 179 -0.97 -12.87 -12.24
CA SER A 179 -0.86 -14.08 -13.07
C SER A 179 -0.11 -13.75 -14.36
N GLU A 180 0.92 -14.54 -14.63
CA GLU A 180 1.65 -14.51 -15.90
C GLU A 180 1.45 -15.86 -16.61
N ARG A 181 1.17 -15.82 -17.91
CA ARG A 181 1.00 -17.02 -18.72
C ARG A 181 2.00 -17.00 -19.87
N GLU A 182 2.83 -18.01 -19.92
CA GLU A 182 3.70 -18.32 -21.05
C GLU A 182 2.99 -19.30 -21.98
N VAL A 183 2.84 -18.96 -23.26
CA VAL A 183 2.23 -19.82 -24.29
C VAL A 183 3.31 -20.18 -25.30
N ILE A 184 3.65 -21.47 -25.36
CA ILE A 184 4.54 -22.08 -26.41
C ILE A 184 5.83 -21.27 -26.63
N GLY A 185 6.67 -21.10 -25.61
CA GLY A 185 7.99 -20.50 -25.75
C GLY A 185 8.03 -19.00 -26.08
N PHE A 186 6.90 -18.34 -26.17
CA PHE A 186 6.75 -16.89 -26.28
C PHE A 186 6.11 -16.38 -24.99
N GLY A 187 6.93 -16.03 -24.03
CA GLY A 187 6.47 -15.47 -22.76
C GLY A 187 7.48 -14.53 -22.17
N GLY A 188 6.97 -13.50 -21.51
CA GLY A 188 7.78 -12.59 -20.72
C GLY A 188 8.46 -13.32 -19.57
N THR A 189 9.63 -12.88 -19.17
CA THR A 189 10.29 -13.33 -17.95
C THR A 189 9.42 -12.98 -16.76
N ALA A 190 9.02 -13.96 -15.95
CA ALA A 190 8.34 -13.74 -14.68
C ALA A 190 9.22 -12.85 -13.78
N GLY A 191 8.96 -11.53 -13.80
CA GLY A 191 9.67 -10.56 -13.00
C GLY A 191 9.11 -10.53 -11.58
N TYR A 192 9.97 -10.39 -10.56
CA TYR A 192 9.55 -10.12 -9.20
C TYR A 192 8.95 -8.71 -9.12
N ASP A 193 7.62 -8.60 -8.96
CA ASP A 193 6.97 -7.29 -8.77
C ASP A 193 7.08 -6.87 -7.30
N SER A 194 8.04 -5.98 -7.01
CA SER A 194 8.25 -5.43 -5.67
C SER A 194 7.07 -4.59 -5.18
N THR A 195 6.20 -4.11 -6.09
CA THR A 195 5.06 -3.26 -5.73
C THR A 195 3.91 -4.03 -5.10
N LEU A 196 3.86 -5.36 -5.28
CA LEU A 196 2.81 -6.22 -4.68
C LEU A 196 2.75 -6.09 -3.15
N ASN A 197 3.89 -5.92 -2.50
CA ASN A 197 3.96 -5.78 -1.04
C ASN A 197 3.20 -4.53 -0.57
N GLY A 198 3.44 -3.39 -1.21
CA GLY A 198 2.73 -2.15 -0.88
C GLY A 198 1.23 -2.25 -1.15
N LYS A 199 0.85 -2.86 -2.27
CA LYS A 199 -0.56 -3.03 -2.66
C LYS A 199 -1.33 -3.89 -1.66
N VAL A 200 -0.78 -5.03 -1.25
CA VAL A 200 -1.47 -5.95 -0.34
C VAL A 200 -1.54 -5.40 1.08
N LEU A 201 -0.51 -4.67 1.52
CA LEU A 201 -0.51 -4.00 2.82
C LEU A 201 -1.58 -2.90 2.86
N ASP A 202 -1.68 -2.09 1.81
CA ASP A 202 -2.72 -1.07 1.66
C ASP A 202 -4.12 -1.68 1.72
N LEU A 203 -4.36 -2.79 1.00
CA LEU A 203 -5.62 -3.52 1.02
C LEU A 203 -6.00 -3.96 2.44
N ALA A 204 -5.08 -4.60 3.16
CA ALA A 204 -5.34 -5.13 4.50
C ALA A 204 -5.63 -4.00 5.51
N ILE A 205 -4.87 -2.90 5.45
CA ILE A 205 -5.08 -1.75 6.34
C ILE A 205 -6.40 -1.05 6.01
N ARG A 206 -6.71 -0.88 4.74
CA ARG A 206 -7.98 -0.29 4.30
C ARG A 206 -9.17 -1.11 4.78
N ASP A 207 -9.12 -2.44 4.66
CA ASP A 207 -10.15 -3.34 5.16
C ASP A 207 -10.30 -3.23 6.68
N ALA A 208 -9.19 -3.19 7.44
CA ALA A 208 -9.22 -2.98 8.89
C ALA A 208 -9.86 -1.64 9.27
N VAL A 209 -9.58 -0.55 8.52
CA VAL A 209 -10.19 0.76 8.76
C VAL A 209 -11.66 0.77 8.37
N ASN A 210 -12.07 0.09 7.29
CA ASN A 210 -13.48 -0.07 6.93
C ASN A 210 -14.25 -0.79 8.04
N ASN A 211 -13.68 -1.87 8.60
CA ASN A 211 -14.28 -2.60 9.71
C ASN A 211 -14.35 -1.76 11.00
N LEU A 212 -13.35 -0.92 11.26
CA LEU A 212 -13.37 0.04 12.36
C LEU A 212 -14.50 1.07 12.19
N VAL A 213 -14.62 1.65 10.99
CA VAL A 213 -15.69 2.61 10.65
C VAL A 213 -17.07 1.96 10.77
N ALA A 214 -17.23 0.74 10.28
CA ALA A 214 -18.48 -0.02 10.41
C ALA A 214 -18.85 -0.25 11.90
N GLY A 215 -17.86 -0.47 12.76
CA GLY A 215 -18.06 -0.57 14.22
C GLY A 215 -18.61 0.72 14.82
N ILE A 216 -18.14 1.89 14.37
CA ILE A 216 -18.70 3.19 14.78
C ILE A 216 -20.11 3.38 14.23
N ASP A 217 -20.29 3.17 12.94
CA ASP A 217 -21.55 3.45 12.25
C ASP A 217 -22.68 2.53 12.72
N SER A 218 -22.37 1.29 13.13
CA SER A 218 -23.32 0.35 13.74
C SER A 218 -23.57 0.58 15.25
N GLY A 219 -22.77 1.46 15.89
CA GLY A 219 -22.82 1.69 17.32
C GLY A 219 -22.19 0.59 18.19
N ALA A 220 -21.45 -0.35 17.59
CA ALA A 220 -20.67 -1.35 18.31
C ALA A 220 -19.52 -0.72 19.12
N TRP A 221 -19.01 0.39 18.67
CA TRP A 221 -18.13 1.28 19.42
C TRP A 221 -18.66 2.71 19.37
N ARG A 222 -18.85 3.33 20.54
CA ARG A 222 -19.34 4.71 20.66
C ARG A 222 -18.27 5.55 21.38
N PRO A 223 -17.42 6.29 20.62
CA PRO A 223 -16.46 7.20 21.23
C PRO A 223 -17.19 8.27 22.04
N GLY A 224 -16.87 8.41 23.35
CA GLY A 224 -17.43 9.45 24.21
C GLY A 224 -18.62 9.00 25.10
N GLN A 225 -18.91 7.73 25.14
CA GLN A 225 -19.79 7.14 26.18
C GLN A 225 -19.00 6.40 27.22
#